data_07119ab9101edac4c48e5f6d013cf1d6
#
_entry.id   07119ab9101edac4c48e5f6d013cf1d6
#
_cell.length_a   1.000
_cell.length_b   1.000
_cell.length_c   1.000
_cell.angle_alpha   90.00
_cell.angle_beta   90.00
_cell.angle_gamma   90.00
#
_symmetry.space_group_name_H-M   'P 1'
#
loop_
_entity.id
_entity.type
_entity.pdbx_description
1 polymer ?
#
loop_
_entity_poly.entity_id
_entity_poly.type
_entity_poly.pdbx_seq_one_letter_code
_entity_poly.pdbx_strand_id
1 'polypeptide(L)'
;MEVKFNDLTKKFGNFTAVDHLTMTMTNGVYGLLGVNGAGKTTMMRMLCTLLKPTSGSITCNGKDIFEMDSEYRNLLGYLPQDFGFYPEFTVQDYLMYIASLKGVRPAVAKKRVKELISKVGLSKVANRKMKKLSGGMKRRAGIAQAMLNNPAILVLDEPTAGLDPNERIRFRNLISELSEERLVLL
;
A
#
# COMPACT_ATOMS: atom_id res chain seq x y z
N MET A 1 -1.35 9.84 13.91
CA MET A 1 -2.57 9.16 13.42
C MET A 1 -2.74 7.90 14.24
N GLU A 2 -3.99 7.47 14.46
CA GLU A 2 -4.31 6.26 15.20
C GLU A 2 -5.31 5.42 14.40
N VAL A 3 -5.03 4.12 14.25
CA VAL A 3 -5.95 3.13 13.66
C VAL A 3 -6.21 2.05 14.70
N LYS A 4 -7.47 1.79 15.00
CA LYS A 4 -7.89 0.76 15.97
C LYS A 4 -8.72 -0.31 15.28
N PHE A 5 -8.43 -1.55 15.60
CA PHE A 5 -9.22 -2.74 15.31
C PHE A 5 -9.96 -3.12 16.60
N ASN A 6 -11.27 -3.15 16.55
CA ASN A 6 -12.12 -3.41 17.71
C ASN A 6 -12.86 -4.71 17.48
N ASP A 7 -12.41 -5.79 18.11
CA ASP A 7 -13.04 -7.12 18.06
C ASP A 7 -13.33 -7.58 16.61
N LEU A 8 -12.38 -7.31 15.70
CA LEU A 8 -12.56 -7.48 14.27
C LEU A 8 -12.60 -8.96 13.89
N THR A 9 -13.66 -9.39 13.27
CA THR A 9 -13.82 -10.76 12.79
C THR A 9 -14.21 -10.79 11.31
N LYS A 10 -13.60 -11.73 10.56
CA LYS A 10 -13.98 -12.02 9.17
C LYS A 10 -14.16 -13.51 8.97
N LYS A 11 -15.38 -13.89 8.57
CA LYS A 11 -15.76 -15.25 8.21
C LYS A 11 -16.09 -15.36 6.73
N PHE A 12 -15.72 -16.48 6.13
CA PHE A 12 -16.10 -16.90 4.78
C PHE A 12 -16.79 -18.28 4.90
N GLY A 13 -18.11 -18.29 4.92
CA GLY A 13 -18.88 -19.49 5.30
C GLY A 13 -18.45 -19.98 6.68
N ASN A 14 -17.98 -21.22 6.76
CA ASN A 14 -17.53 -21.85 8.02
C ASN A 14 -16.06 -21.54 8.37
N PHE A 15 -15.31 -20.87 7.49
CA PHE A 15 -13.91 -20.54 7.72
C PHE A 15 -13.77 -19.14 8.34
N THR A 16 -13.13 -19.05 9.50
CA THR A 16 -12.80 -17.77 10.14
C THR A 16 -11.38 -17.37 9.75
N ALA A 17 -11.27 -16.34 8.91
CA ALA A 17 -9.99 -15.85 8.42
C ALA A 17 -9.31 -14.84 9.36
N VAL A 18 -10.09 -14.05 10.07
CA VAL A 18 -9.64 -13.14 11.15
C VAL A 18 -10.62 -13.34 12.30
N ASP A 19 -10.10 -13.55 13.50
CA ASP A 19 -10.87 -13.93 14.67
C ASP A 19 -10.60 -12.98 15.84
N HIS A 20 -11.61 -12.19 16.22
CA HIS A 20 -11.63 -11.28 17.38
C HIS A 20 -10.37 -10.40 17.52
N LEU A 21 -9.85 -9.88 16.39
CA LEU A 21 -8.63 -9.06 16.38
C LEU A 21 -8.89 -7.70 17.04
N THR A 22 -8.18 -7.44 18.13
CA THR A 22 -8.16 -6.13 18.80
C THR A 22 -6.73 -5.63 18.87
N MET A 23 -6.45 -4.50 18.22
CA MET A 23 -5.12 -3.87 18.26
C MET A 23 -5.23 -2.38 17.91
N THR A 24 -4.21 -1.63 18.35
CA THR A 24 -4.05 -0.21 17.99
C THR A 24 -2.72 -0.02 17.27
N MET A 25 -2.75 0.72 16.18
CA MET A 25 -1.55 1.12 15.43
C MET A 25 -1.49 2.65 15.36
N THR A 26 -0.28 3.19 15.50
CA THR A 26 0.03 4.61 15.33
C THR A 26 1.07 4.77 14.22
N ASN A 27 1.68 5.95 14.05
CA ASN A 27 2.78 6.12 13.11
C ASN A 27 3.92 5.15 13.45
N GLY A 28 4.53 4.58 12.42
CA GLY A 28 5.60 3.58 12.54
C GLY A 28 5.43 2.41 11.58
N VAL A 29 6.31 1.43 11.65
CA VAL A 29 6.30 0.22 10.81
C VAL A 29 5.74 -0.97 11.59
N TYR A 30 4.76 -1.63 11.02
CA TYR A 30 4.14 -2.85 11.55
C TYR A 30 4.33 -3.99 10.55
N GLY A 31 4.95 -5.08 10.99
CA GLY A 31 5.11 -6.30 10.20
C GLY A 31 4.12 -7.38 10.65
N LEU A 32 3.31 -7.88 9.73
CA LEU A 32 2.45 -9.04 10.00
C LEU A 32 3.22 -10.32 9.77
N LEU A 33 3.45 -11.06 10.85
CA LEU A 33 4.09 -12.37 10.80
C LEU A 33 3.04 -13.48 10.86
N GLY A 34 3.25 -14.52 10.09
CA GLY A 34 2.36 -15.68 10.08
C GLY A 34 2.50 -16.49 8.80
N VAL A 35 2.09 -17.75 8.86
CA VAL A 35 2.07 -18.67 7.72
C VAL A 35 1.10 -18.19 6.62
N ASN A 36 1.20 -18.77 5.43
CA ASN A 36 0.22 -18.51 4.38
C ASN A 36 -1.16 -18.97 4.85
N GLY A 37 -2.19 -18.16 4.59
CA GLY A 37 -3.54 -18.42 5.07
C GLY A 37 -3.86 -17.90 6.48
N ALA A 38 -2.91 -17.31 7.21
CA ALA A 38 -3.13 -16.75 8.56
C ALA A 38 -4.00 -15.47 8.59
N GLY A 39 -4.67 -15.11 7.50
CA GLY A 39 -5.57 -13.95 7.46
C GLY A 39 -4.92 -12.60 7.22
N LYS A 40 -3.58 -12.51 7.01
CA LYS A 40 -2.85 -11.25 6.82
C LYS A 40 -3.43 -10.39 5.69
N THR A 41 -3.51 -10.94 4.48
CA THR A 41 -4.11 -10.26 3.32
C THR A 41 -5.58 -9.89 3.55
N THR A 42 -6.33 -10.75 4.25
CA THR A 42 -7.74 -10.48 4.61
C THR A 42 -7.84 -9.24 5.51
N MET A 43 -7.01 -9.16 6.55
CA MET A 43 -6.94 -8.02 7.44
C MET A 43 -6.52 -6.74 6.69
N MET A 44 -5.47 -6.81 5.85
CA MET A 44 -5.04 -5.68 5.01
C MET A 44 -6.15 -5.20 4.07
N ARG A 45 -6.90 -6.13 3.45
CA ARG A 45 -8.04 -5.78 2.57
C ARG A 45 -9.18 -5.12 3.33
N MET A 46 -9.45 -5.51 4.58
CA MET A 46 -10.42 -4.83 5.43
C MET A 46 -9.93 -3.42 5.79
N LEU A 47 -8.66 -3.27 6.18
CA LEU A 47 -8.05 -1.97 6.44
C LEU A 47 -8.09 -1.05 5.20
N CYS A 48 -7.93 -1.60 4.01
CA CYS A 48 -8.03 -0.84 2.74
C CYS A 48 -9.47 -0.62 2.25
N THR A 49 -10.49 -0.94 3.04
CA THR A 49 -11.93 -0.86 2.70
C THR A 49 -12.35 -1.67 1.47
N LEU A 50 -11.52 -2.63 1.05
CA LEU A 50 -11.82 -3.56 -0.06
C LEU A 50 -12.68 -4.74 0.36
N LEU A 51 -12.81 -4.95 1.67
CA LEU A 51 -13.58 -6.05 2.26
C LEU A 51 -14.21 -5.58 3.56
N LYS A 52 -15.51 -5.79 3.73
CA LYS A 52 -16.20 -5.49 4.99
C LYS A 52 -15.97 -6.62 6.01
N PRO A 53 -15.78 -6.30 7.31
CA PRO A 53 -15.75 -7.30 8.36
C PRO A 53 -17.11 -8.01 8.50
N THR A 54 -17.12 -9.19 9.12
CA THR A 54 -18.35 -9.89 9.52
C THR A 54 -18.91 -9.30 10.82
N SER A 55 -18.01 -8.95 11.76
CA SER A 55 -18.33 -8.24 13.00
C SER A 55 -17.14 -7.43 13.48
N GLY A 56 -17.33 -6.58 14.46
CA GLY A 56 -16.33 -5.62 14.92
C GLY A 56 -16.20 -4.42 13.99
N SER A 57 -15.23 -3.56 14.25
CA SER A 57 -15.01 -2.33 13.48
C SER A 57 -13.54 -1.99 13.34
N ILE A 58 -13.21 -1.13 12.37
CA ILE A 58 -11.91 -0.48 12.25
C ILE A 58 -12.17 1.02 12.30
N THR A 59 -11.46 1.72 13.17
CA THR A 59 -11.58 3.17 13.30
C THR A 59 -10.26 3.86 12.98
N CYS A 60 -10.34 5.04 12.38
CA CYS A 60 -9.22 5.94 12.16
C CYS A 60 -9.48 7.26 12.90
N ASN A 61 -8.64 7.60 13.88
CA ASN A 61 -8.82 8.75 14.77
C ASN A 61 -10.25 8.79 15.39
N GLY A 62 -10.76 7.62 15.79
CA GLY A 62 -12.07 7.45 16.42
C GLY A 62 -13.28 7.37 15.49
N LYS A 63 -13.13 7.57 14.17
CA LYS A 63 -14.21 7.45 13.17
C LYS A 63 -14.14 6.12 12.44
N ASP A 64 -15.26 5.47 12.18
CA ASP A 64 -15.33 4.24 11.41
C ASP A 64 -14.85 4.48 9.97
N ILE A 65 -13.91 3.63 9.49
CA ILE A 65 -13.29 3.82 8.18
C ILE A 65 -14.25 3.60 7.01
N PHE A 66 -15.30 2.80 7.21
CA PHE A 66 -16.32 2.56 6.19
C PHE A 66 -17.34 3.70 6.09
N GLU A 67 -17.53 4.46 7.19
CA GLU A 67 -18.35 5.68 7.18
C GLU A 67 -17.60 6.87 6.60
N MET A 68 -16.27 6.95 6.80
CA MET A 68 -15.42 8.00 6.22
C MET A 68 -15.32 7.95 4.70
N ASP A 69 -15.53 6.79 4.09
CA ASP A 69 -15.57 6.55 2.63
C ASP A 69 -14.36 7.18 1.88
N SER A 70 -14.61 8.21 1.07
CA SER A 70 -13.56 8.85 0.25
C SER A 70 -12.51 9.58 1.10
N GLU A 71 -12.87 10.15 2.24
CA GLU A 71 -11.92 10.81 3.15
C GLU A 71 -10.86 9.81 3.62
N TYR A 72 -11.27 8.63 4.05
CA TYR A 72 -10.34 7.59 4.47
C TYR A 72 -9.48 7.07 3.32
N ARG A 73 -10.07 6.83 2.13
CA ARG A 73 -9.32 6.36 0.95
C ARG A 73 -8.25 7.35 0.50
N ASN A 74 -8.43 8.66 0.73
CA ASN A 74 -7.40 9.67 0.48
C ASN A 74 -6.19 9.55 1.41
N LEU A 75 -6.37 8.95 2.60
CA LEU A 75 -5.27 8.68 3.54
C LEU A 75 -4.50 7.40 3.18
N LEU A 76 -5.03 6.56 2.28
CA LEU A 76 -4.47 5.26 1.96
C LEU A 76 -3.54 5.27 0.75
N GLY A 77 -2.43 4.54 0.89
CA GLY A 77 -1.66 3.98 -0.20
C GLY A 77 -1.66 2.45 -0.07
N TYR A 78 -2.03 1.75 -1.13
CA TYR A 78 -2.06 0.29 -1.10
C TYR A 78 -1.29 -0.31 -2.26
N LEU A 79 -0.43 -1.27 -1.95
CA LEU A 79 0.24 -2.13 -2.91
C LEU A 79 -0.17 -3.58 -2.62
N PRO A 80 -1.05 -4.17 -3.43
CA PRO A 80 -1.41 -5.58 -3.30
C PRO A 80 -0.24 -6.51 -3.67
N GLN A 81 -0.31 -7.76 -3.26
CA GLN A 81 0.65 -8.80 -3.61
C GLN A 81 0.81 -8.88 -5.13
N ASP A 82 -0.29 -8.96 -5.86
CA ASP A 82 -0.34 -8.86 -7.31
C ASP A 82 -0.94 -7.53 -7.73
N PHE A 83 -0.09 -6.57 -8.08
CA PHE A 83 -0.57 -5.30 -8.62
C PHE A 83 -0.55 -5.32 -10.15
N GLY A 84 -1.68 -4.92 -10.73
CA GLY A 84 -1.81 -4.76 -12.17
C GLY A 84 -1.04 -3.54 -12.67
N PHE A 85 -0.43 -3.65 -13.85
CA PHE A 85 0.18 -2.53 -14.54
C PHE A 85 -0.08 -2.63 -16.05
N TYR A 86 0.04 -1.51 -16.75
CA TYR A 86 -0.08 -1.45 -18.21
C TYR A 86 1.28 -1.77 -18.85
N PRO A 87 1.47 -2.93 -19.51
CA PRO A 87 2.77 -3.39 -19.98
C PRO A 87 3.47 -2.44 -20.95
N GLU A 88 2.70 -1.74 -21.78
CA GLU A 88 3.20 -0.84 -22.81
C GLU A 88 3.48 0.59 -22.33
N PHE A 89 2.99 0.98 -21.16
CA PHE A 89 3.27 2.28 -20.57
C PHE A 89 4.73 2.33 -20.10
N THR A 90 5.36 3.49 -20.22
CA THR A 90 6.61 3.76 -19.50
C THR A 90 6.32 3.90 -17.99
N VAL A 91 7.35 3.82 -17.15
CA VAL A 91 7.18 4.04 -15.71
C VAL A 91 6.53 5.41 -15.45
N GLN A 92 7.00 6.44 -16.17
CA GLN A 92 6.47 7.79 -16.02
C GLN A 92 5.00 7.88 -16.47
N ASP A 93 4.66 7.34 -17.63
CA ASP A 93 3.28 7.37 -18.14
C ASP A 93 2.33 6.61 -17.23
N TYR A 94 2.76 5.44 -16.74
CA TYR A 94 2.01 4.65 -15.77
C TYR A 94 1.68 5.45 -14.51
N LEU A 95 2.69 6.07 -13.89
CA LEU A 95 2.48 6.85 -12.68
C LEU A 95 1.65 8.12 -12.94
N MET A 96 1.82 8.79 -14.07
CA MET A 96 0.99 9.92 -14.48
C MET A 96 -0.47 9.50 -14.67
N TYR A 97 -0.71 8.36 -15.30
CA TYR A 97 -2.05 7.80 -15.48
C TYR A 97 -2.73 7.51 -14.12
N ILE A 98 -2.03 6.81 -13.23
CA ILE A 98 -2.56 6.52 -11.90
C ILE A 98 -2.79 7.80 -11.08
N ALA A 99 -1.91 8.79 -11.20
CA ALA A 99 -2.10 10.09 -10.55
C ALA A 99 -3.40 10.77 -11.02
N SER A 100 -3.72 10.69 -12.31
CA SER A 100 -4.97 11.22 -12.85
C SER A 100 -6.20 10.50 -12.30
N LEU A 101 -6.14 9.16 -12.19
CA LEU A 101 -7.22 8.36 -11.58
C LEU A 101 -7.44 8.68 -10.10
N LYS A 102 -6.37 9.08 -9.40
CA LYS A 102 -6.43 9.54 -8.00
C LYS A 102 -6.86 11.01 -7.86
N GLY A 103 -7.20 11.69 -8.93
CA GLY A 103 -7.62 13.09 -8.92
C GLY A 103 -6.49 14.09 -8.61
N VAL A 104 -5.22 13.70 -8.75
CA VAL A 104 -4.08 14.60 -8.53
C VAL A 104 -3.99 15.58 -9.70
N ARG A 105 -4.00 16.89 -9.41
CA ARG A 105 -3.92 17.94 -10.45
C ARG A 105 -2.66 17.75 -11.32
N PRO A 106 -2.73 17.93 -12.65
CA PRO A 106 -1.62 17.62 -13.58
C PRO A 106 -0.28 18.27 -13.22
N ALA A 107 -0.28 19.55 -12.82
CA ALA A 107 0.94 20.24 -12.42
C ALA A 107 1.59 19.64 -11.17
N VAL A 108 0.76 19.24 -10.18
CA VAL A 108 1.21 18.56 -8.96
C VAL A 108 1.69 17.15 -9.29
N ALA A 109 0.93 16.41 -10.12
CA ALA A 109 1.26 15.06 -10.55
C ALA A 109 2.63 14.99 -11.22
N LYS A 110 2.93 15.92 -12.15
CA LYS A 110 4.22 15.96 -12.86
C LYS A 110 5.41 16.09 -11.89
N LYS A 111 5.31 16.98 -10.91
CA LYS A 111 6.33 17.16 -9.87
C LYS A 111 6.43 15.92 -9.00
N ARG A 112 5.29 15.43 -8.49
CA ARG A 112 5.21 14.29 -7.58
C ARG A 112 5.73 13.00 -8.21
N VAL A 113 5.36 12.71 -9.45
CA VAL A 113 5.82 11.53 -10.20
C VAL A 113 7.34 11.57 -10.36
N LYS A 114 7.93 12.72 -10.72
CA LYS A 114 9.38 12.87 -10.83
C LYS A 114 10.09 12.61 -9.50
N GLU A 115 9.58 13.17 -8.41
CA GLU A 115 10.11 12.95 -7.06
C GLU A 115 10.03 11.47 -6.66
N LEU A 116 8.88 10.83 -6.87
CA LEU A 116 8.69 9.43 -6.52
C LEU A 116 9.56 8.49 -7.35
N ILE A 117 9.69 8.71 -8.67
CA ILE A 117 10.59 7.94 -9.53
C ILE A 117 12.03 8.02 -9.01
N SER A 118 12.47 9.20 -8.57
CA SER A 118 13.79 9.39 -7.97
C SER A 118 13.91 8.65 -6.65
N LYS A 119 12.92 8.81 -5.76
CA LYS A 119 12.87 8.21 -4.42
C LYS A 119 12.93 6.68 -4.46
N VAL A 120 12.22 6.06 -5.40
CA VAL A 120 12.26 4.60 -5.58
C VAL A 120 13.43 4.12 -6.45
N GLY A 121 14.36 5.00 -6.85
CA GLY A 121 15.55 4.67 -7.62
C GLY A 121 15.29 4.18 -9.05
N LEU A 122 14.27 4.72 -9.71
CA LEU A 122 13.89 4.37 -11.09
C LEU A 122 14.23 5.46 -12.13
N SER A 123 14.94 6.51 -11.77
CA SER A 123 15.24 7.66 -12.66
C SER A 123 15.86 7.23 -13.99
N LYS A 124 16.81 6.28 -13.98
CA LYS A 124 17.50 5.78 -15.19
C LYS A 124 16.59 4.98 -16.13
N VAL A 125 15.43 4.55 -15.65
CA VAL A 125 14.47 3.71 -16.40
C VAL A 125 13.09 4.34 -16.48
N ALA A 126 12.93 5.62 -16.16
CA ALA A 126 11.66 6.34 -16.15
C ALA A 126 10.89 6.22 -17.50
N ASN A 127 11.62 6.23 -18.61
CA ASN A 127 11.08 6.11 -19.97
C ASN A 127 11.06 4.65 -20.48
N ARG A 128 11.41 3.65 -19.65
CA ARG A 128 11.37 2.23 -20.03
C ARG A 128 9.96 1.69 -19.81
N LYS A 129 9.49 0.87 -20.77
CA LYS A 129 8.18 0.21 -20.66
C LYS A 129 8.12 -0.73 -19.47
N MET A 130 6.98 -0.74 -18.76
CA MET A 130 6.75 -1.56 -17.56
C MET A 130 7.04 -3.04 -17.79
N LYS A 131 6.70 -3.60 -18.96
CA LYS A 131 6.99 -5.00 -19.29
C LYS A 131 8.48 -5.35 -19.31
N LYS A 132 9.37 -4.36 -19.56
CA LYS A 132 10.83 -4.54 -19.65
C LYS A 132 11.54 -4.34 -18.31
N LEU A 133 10.83 -4.12 -17.22
CA LEU A 133 11.39 -3.98 -15.87
C LEU A 133 11.60 -5.34 -15.22
N SER A 134 12.63 -5.44 -14.36
CA SER A 134 12.78 -6.58 -13.45
C SER A 134 11.64 -6.62 -12.43
N GLY A 135 11.44 -7.76 -11.75
CA GLY A 135 10.44 -7.89 -10.67
C GLY A 135 10.60 -6.82 -9.59
N GLY A 136 11.84 -6.62 -9.12
CA GLY A 136 12.15 -5.58 -8.13
C GLY A 136 11.88 -4.16 -8.63
N MET A 137 12.19 -3.84 -9.90
CA MET A 137 11.85 -2.55 -10.48
C MET A 137 10.34 -2.33 -10.59
N LYS A 138 9.57 -3.37 -10.99
CA LYS A 138 8.11 -3.33 -11.01
C LYS A 138 7.54 -3.07 -9.62
N ARG A 139 8.07 -3.77 -8.60
CA ARG A 139 7.63 -3.59 -7.21
C ARG A 139 7.89 -2.17 -6.71
N ARG A 140 9.05 -1.58 -7.04
CA ARG A 140 9.36 -0.18 -6.72
C ARG A 140 8.45 0.81 -7.44
N ALA A 141 8.06 0.54 -8.68
CA ALA A 141 7.06 1.35 -9.38
C ALA A 141 5.67 1.25 -8.69
N GLY A 142 5.29 0.07 -8.20
CA GLY A 142 4.09 -0.13 -7.40
C GLY A 142 4.10 0.64 -6.08
N ILE A 143 5.26 0.73 -5.40
CA ILE A 143 5.40 1.57 -4.20
C ILE A 143 5.21 3.05 -4.57
N ALA A 144 5.85 3.51 -5.66
CA ALA A 144 5.66 4.88 -6.13
C ALA A 144 4.18 5.18 -6.44
N GLN A 145 3.47 4.23 -7.07
CA GLN A 145 2.02 4.32 -7.30
C GLN A 145 1.23 4.49 -5.99
N ALA A 146 1.53 3.66 -4.97
CA ALA A 146 0.86 3.73 -3.68
C ALA A 146 1.08 5.08 -2.97
N MET A 147 2.20 5.75 -3.26
CA MET A 147 2.63 7.00 -2.64
C MET A 147 2.13 8.28 -3.36
N LEU A 148 1.43 8.18 -4.49
CA LEU A 148 1.07 9.32 -5.34
C LEU A 148 0.26 10.41 -4.61
N ASN A 149 -0.71 10.01 -3.79
CA ASN A 149 -1.57 10.93 -3.02
C ASN A 149 -0.98 11.33 -1.66
N ASN A 150 0.32 11.05 -1.41
CA ASN A 150 0.98 11.29 -0.13
C ASN A 150 0.22 10.69 1.07
N PRO A 151 -0.01 9.37 1.05
CA PRO A 151 -0.86 8.73 2.05
C PRO A 151 -0.26 8.81 3.45
N ALA A 152 -1.12 8.87 4.43
CA ALA A 152 -0.75 8.80 5.84
C ALA A 152 -0.69 7.34 6.35
N ILE A 153 -1.38 6.42 5.64
CA ILE A 153 -1.36 4.97 5.88
C ILE A 153 -0.88 4.29 4.60
N LEU A 154 0.20 3.53 4.69
CA LEU A 154 0.77 2.75 3.58
C LEU A 154 0.67 1.27 3.89
N VAL A 155 -0.10 0.53 3.11
CA VAL A 155 -0.29 -0.92 3.24
C VAL A 155 0.39 -1.60 2.06
N LEU A 156 1.33 -2.51 2.36
CA LEU A 156 2.13 -3.21 1.35
C LEU A 156 2.03 -4.72 1.61
N ASP A 157 1.29 -5.43 0.75
CA ASP A 157 1.07 -6.87 0.90
C ASP A 157 2.24 -7.64 0.25
N GLU A 158 2.98 -8.38 1.06
CA GLU A 158 4.18 -9.15 0.67
C GLU A 158 5.17 -8.38 -0.22
N PRO A 159 5.61 -7.18 0.18
CA PRO A 159 6.34 -6.27 -0.71
C PRO A 159 7.73 -6.77 -1.10
N THR A 160 8.28 -7.76 -0.39
CA THR A 160 9.62 -8.32 -0.63
C THR A 160 9.59 -9.70 -1.27
N ALA A 161 8.41 -10.23 -1.60
CA ALA A 161 8.28 -11.53 -2.26
C ALA A 161 9.02 -11.53 -3.61
N GLY A 162 9.85 -12.55 -3.85
CA GLY A 162 10.61 -12.69 -5.10
C GLY A 162 11.73 -11.69 -5.33
N LEU A 163 12.07 -10.84 -4.34
CA LEU A 163 13.21 -9.92 -4.43
C LEU A 163 14.53 -10.63 -4.06
N ASP A 164 15.60 -10.30 -4.78
CA ASP A 164 16.95 -10.69 -4.41
C ASP A 164 17.42 -9.98 -3.11
N PRO A 165 18.52 -10.45 -2.46
CA PRO A 165 18.98 -9.86 -1.20
C PRO A 165 19.29 -8.37 -1.27
N ASN A 166 19.87 -7.88 -2.36
CA ASN A 166 20.21 -6.48 -2.54
C ASN A 166 18.95 -5.60 -2.67
N GLU A 167 17.95 -6.08 -3.41
CA GLU A 167 16.66 -5.39 -3.54
C GLU A 167 15.91 -5.38 -2.20
N ARG A 168 16.01 -6.42 -1.37
CA ARG A 168 15.41 -6.43 -0.01
C ARG A 168 16.04 -5.37 0.90
N ILE A 169 17.38 -5.19 0.83
CA ILE A 169 18.06 -4.13 1.59
C ILE A 169 17.57 -2.75 1.13
N ARG A 170 17.53 -2.50 -0.19
CA ARG A 170 17.02 -1.25 -0.74
C ARG A 170 15.58 -0.97 -0.35
N PHE A 171 14.74 -2.01 -0.39
CA PHE A 171 13.35 -1.92 0.06
C PHE A 171 13.25 -1.53 1.53
N ARG A 172 14.03 -2.19 2.42
CA ARG A 172 14.04 -1.88 3.85
C ARG A 172 14.41 -0.41 4.11
N ASN A 173 15.46 0.08 3.45
CA ASN A 173 15.88 1.48 3.60
C ASN A 173 14.78 2.45 3.12
N LEU A 174 14.14 2.15 1.98
CA LEU A 174 13.03 2.94 1.48
C LEU A 174 11.85 2.96 2.46
N ILE A 175 11.48 1.83 3.05
CA ILE A 175 10.39 1.75 4.04
C ILE A 175 10.74 2.51 5.31
N SER A 176 11.98 2.39 5.81
CA SER A 176 12.45 3.16 6.97
C SER A 176 12.28 4.67 6.74
N GLU A 177 12.72 5.17 5.59
CA GLU A 177 12.56 6.58 5.22
C GLU A 177 11.08 7.00 5.09
N LEU A 178 10.24 6.12 4.54
CA LEU A 178 8.82 6.41 4.35
C LEU A 178 8.01 6.39 5.65
N SER A 179 8.48 5.70 6.69
CA SER A 179 7.75 5.47 7.94
C SER A 179 7.86 6.59 8.97
N GLU A 180 8.76 7.56 8.78
CA GLU A 180 9.03 8.61 9.78
C GLU A 180 7.78 9.41 10.18
N GLU A 181 6.86 9.65 9.23
CA GLU A 181 5.66 10.46 9.47
C GLU A 181 4.34 9.72 9.19
N ARG A 182 4.38 8.40 9.00
CA ARG A 182 3.19 7.64 8.59
C ARG A 182 3.12 6.25 9.20
N LEU A 183 1.93 5.66 9.15
CA LEU A 183 1.72 4.27 9.49
C LEU A 183 2.06 3.42 8.25
N VAL A 184 2.98 2.47 8.40
CA VAL A 184 3.32 1.50 7.36
C VAL A 184 3.01 0.09 7.85
N LEU A 185 2.19 -0.65 7.11
CA LEU A 185 1.84 -2.05 7.37
C LEU A 185 2.40 -2.93 6.25
N LEU A 186 3.13 -4.01 6.64
CA LEU A 186 3.81 -4.96 5.74
C LEU A 186 3.28 -6.37 5.95
#